data_a8224d604d44868ae76c61bd9a9e62e8
#
_entry.id   a8224d604d44868ae76c61bd9a9e62e8
#
_cell.length_a   1.000
_cell.length_b   1.000
_cell.length_c   1.000
_cell.angle_alpha   90.00
_cell.angle_beta   90.00
_cell.angle_gamma   90.00
#
_symmetry.space_group_name_H-M   'P 1'
#
loop_
_entity.id
_entity.type
_entity.pdbx_description
1 polymer ?
#
loop_
_entity_poly.entity_id
_entity_poly.type
_entity_poly.pdbx_seq_one_letter_code
_entity_poly.pdbx_strand_id
1 'polypeptide(L)'
;MCGIVGYIGDKEAYPVLIKGLERLEYRGYDSAGTALIDDNGGLHVYKTKGKVADLQHYCADKDVTGCVGIAHTRWATHGEPSSVNAHPHYSESGNLAIIHNGIIENYADLKKKLQEKGLTFRSDTDTEVLVQLVEYIQQKKHLDLLTSVQLALHEVIGAYAIALIDKREPHQIIAACRQSPLVIGVGNNEFFLASDASPIIEYTDKMAYLEDGSIAVMKQGEELKVVDVLNRELFQKIQTVDLELGQIEKGGYPHFMLKEIFEQPECITNCMRGRINVEATNVTLSAVIDYKRQLLSAKRINIVACGTSWHAALIGKQMIESYCRIPVEVEYASEFRYRRPVISSDDVVIAISQSGETADTLAAVKLAKQHNCFIYGICNAIGSSIPRATDTGSYIHVGPEIGVASTKAFTGQVTVLTLLALALAKEKGTIKEETYLSIVKELSLIPEKMKETLQLNDRICALSRIFTYAKNFLYLGRGFSYPVALEGALKLKEISYIHAEGYPAAEMKHGPIALIDSDMPVVVIATRNAMYEKVLNNIQEIKARKGKVIALVSRGDDEISKIADEVIELPDTQECLEPLIATIPLQLLAYHIAVCKGKNVDQPRNLAKSVTVE
;
A
#
# COMPACT_ATOMS: atom_id res chain seq x y z
N MET A 1 -7.68 -4.87 -4.11
CA MET A 1 -7.97 -3.76 -5.06
C MET A 1 -7.89 -4.23 -6.48
N CYS A 2 -8.63 -3.59 -7.39
CA CYS A 2 -8.63 -3.92 -8.80
C CYS A 2 -7.57 -3.12 -9.58
N GLY A 3 -7.14 -3.63 -10.74
CA GLY A 3 -6.24 -2.94 -11.65
C GLY A 3 -6.99 -2.47 -12.91
N ILE A 4 -6.89 -1.19 -13.24
CA ILE A 4 -7.39 -0.59 -14.48
C ILE A 4 -6.21 -0.36 -15.43
N VAL A 5 -6.36 -0.74 -16.69
CA VAL A 5 -5.46 -0.36 -17.79
C VAL A 5 -6.30 0.05 -18.99
N GLY A 6 -5.91 1.10 -19.70
CA GLY A 6 -6.49 1.54 -20.96
C GLY A 6 -5.41 2.00 -21.92
N TYR A 7 -5.65 1.85 -23.20
CA TYR A 7 -4.76 2.30 -24.27
C TYR A 7 -5.56 2.81 -25.46
N ILE A 8 -5.12 3.92 -26.00
CA ILE A 8 -5.54 4.46 -27.30
C ILE A 8 -4.34 5.08 -28.01
N GLY A 9 -4.09 4.68 -29.26
CA GLY A 9 -2.94 5.16 -30.04
C GLY A 9 -2.75 4.39 -31.34
N ASP A 10 -1.51 4.33 -31.82
CA ASP A 10 -1.17 3.71 -33.11
C ASP A 10 -0.74 2.22 -32.98
N LYS A 11 -0.57 1.71 -31.75
CA LYS A 11 -0.15 0.32 -31.51
C LYS A 11 -1.35 -0.59 -31.27
N GLU A 12 -1.18 -1.90 -31.49
CA GLU A 12 -2.11 -2.89 -31.02
C GLU A 12 -2.34 -2.75 -29.50
N ALA A 13 -3.60 -2.58 -29.08
CA ALA A 13 -3.94 -2.33 -27.69
C ALA A 13 -3.72 -3.56 -26.79
N TYR A 14 -4.04 -4.76 -27.30
CA TYR A 14 -4.03 -5.97 -26.49
C TYR A 14 -2.68 -6.26 -25.80
N PRO A 15 -1.51 -6.22 -26.48
CA PRO A 15 -0.23 -6.44 -25.81
C PRO A 15 0.07 -5.41 -24.71
N VAL A 16 -0.29 -4.14 -24.93
CA VAL A 16 -0.12 -3.04 -23.95
C VAL A 16 -0.99 -3.30 -22.72
N LEU A 17 -2.26 -3.67 -22.95
CA LEU A 17 -3.23 -3.94 -21.90
C LEU A 17 -2.82 -5.14 -21.04
N ILE A 18 -2.45 -6.25 -21.66
CA ILE A 18 -2.05 -7.46 -20.95
C ILE A 18 -0.79 -7.23 -20.11
N LYS A 19 0.24 -6.60 -20.69
CA LYS A 19 1.47 -6.27 -19.95
C LYS A 19 1.19 -5.33 -18.78
N GLY A 20 0.28 -4.38 -18.97
CA GLY A 20 -0.18 -3.49 -17.91
C GLY A 20 -0.93 -4.23 -16.80
N LEU A 21 -1.80 -5.18 -17.14
CA LEU A 21 -2.50 -6.01 -16.16
C LEU A 21 -1.53 -6.92 -15.38
N GLU A 22 -0.53 -7.52 -16.04
CA GLU A 22 0.51 -8.32 -15.35
C GLU A 22 1.22 -7.51 -14.27
N ARG A 23 1.50 -6.24 -14.54
CA ARG A 23 2.11 -5.30 -13.58
C ARG A 23 1.15 -4.86 -12.47
N LEU A 24 -0.17 -4.98 -12.66
CA LEU A 24 -1.19 -4.64 -11.67
C LEU A 24 -1.79 -5.88 -10.97
N GLU A 25 -1.37 -7.09 -11.33
CA GLU A 25 -1.94 -8.32 -10.79
C GLU A 25 -1.80 -8.41 -9.26
N TYR A 26 -0.77 -7.76 -8.67
CA TYR A 26 -0.62 -7.65 -7.22
C TYR A 26 -1.79 -6.91 -6.54
N ARG A 27 -2.57 -6.12 -7.30
CA ARG A 27 -3.74 -5.37 -6.80
C ARG A 27 -5.01 -6.23 -6.77
N GLY A 28 -5.17 -7.17 -7.69
CA GLY A 28 -6.34 -8.06 -7.77
C GLY A 28 -6.11 -9.17 -8.78
N TYR A 29 -6.55 -10.36 -8.48
CA TYR A 29 -6.28 -11.59 -9.26
C TYR A 29 -7.41 -12.62 -9.22
N ASP A 30 -8.63 -12.21 -8.84
CA ASP A 30 -9.80 -13.10 -8.78
C ASP A 30 -10.41 -13.36 -10.15
N SER A 31 -10.33 -12.36 -11.02
CA SER A 31 -10.71 -12.44 -12.42
C SER A 31 -10.02 -11.35 -13.25
N ALA A 32 -9.89 -11.57 -14.55
CA ALA A 32 -9.32 -10.64 -15.49
C ALA A 32 -10.16 -10.55 -16.78
N GLY A 33 -10.06 -9.41 -17.49
CA GLY A 33 -10.71 -9.25 -18.78
C GLY A 33 -10.28 -8.00 -19.52
N THR A 34 -10.60 -7.98 -20.82
CA THR A 34 -10.31 -6.89 -21.75
C THR A 34 -11.49 -6.61 -22.66
N ALA A 35 -11.64 -5.38 -23.08
CA ALA A 35 -12.53 -4.96 -24.16
C ALA A 35 -11.72 -4.17 -25.19
N LEU A 36 -11.90 -4.50 -26.47
CA LEU A 36 -11.16 -3.95 -27.59
C LEU A 36 -12.13 -3.47 -28.66
N ILE A 37 -11.81 -2.40 -29.35
CA ILE A 37 -12.51 -1.96 -30.56
C ILE A 37 -11.58 -2.25 -31.74
N ASP A 38 -12.02 -3.13 -32.65
CA ASP A 38 -11.28 -3.49 -33.86
C ASP A 38 -11.37 -2.38 -34.93
N ASP A 39 -10.56 -2.51 -35.98
CA ASP A 39 -10.53 -1.54 -37.08
C ASP A 39 -11.84 -1.46 -37.88
N ASN A 40 -12.75 -2.43 -37.74
CA ASN A 40 -14.06 -2.45 -38.35
C ASN A 40 -15.14 -1.83 -37.43
N GLY A 41 -14.76 -1.36 -36.23
CA GLY A 41 -15.67 -0.82 -35.23
C GLY A 41 -16.41 -1.90 -34.43
N GLY A 42 -15.96 -3.13 -34.44
CA GLY A 42 -16.48 -4.23 -33.61
C GLY A 42 -15.98 -4.10 -32.16
N LEU A 43 -16.87 -4.27 -31.19
CA LEU A 43 -16.52 -4.31 -29.77
C LEU A 43 -16.40 -5.77 -29.31
N HIS A 44 -15.19 -6.18 -28.95
CA HIS A 44 -14.86 -7.52 -28.45
C HIS A 44 -14.60 -7.47 -26.95
N VAL A 45 -15.31 -8.30 -26.17
CA VAL A 45 -15.15 -8.37 -24.70
C VAL A 45 -14.77 -9.80 -24.32
N TYR A 46 -13.59 -9.95 -23.73
CA TYR A 46 -13.05 -11.21 -23.25
C TYR A 46 -12.79 -11.14 -21.75
N LYS A 47 -13.32 -12.09 -20.99
CA LYS A 47 -13.17 -12.10 -19.53
C LYS A 47 -13.26 -13.50 -18.95
N THR A 48 -12.47 -13.76 -17.91
CA THR A 48 -12.41 -15.06 -17.25
C THR A 48 -12.18 -14.91 -15.76
N LYS A 49 -12.58 -15.96 -15.01
CA LYS A 49 -12.15 -16.12 -13.62
C LYS A 49 -10.68 -16.56 -13.62
N GLY A 50 -9.89 -16.03 -12.67
CA GLY A 50 -8.49 -16.35 -12.49
C GLY A 50 -7.57 -15.20 -12.85
N LYS A 51 -6.30 -15.51 -13.10
CA LYS A 51 -5.21 -14.56 -13.30
C LYS A 51 -5.13 -14.03 -14.75
N VAL A 52 -4.23 -13.08 -14.98
CA VAL A 52 -3.96 -12.54 -16.33
C VAL A 52 -3.50 -13.65 -17.28
N ALA A 53 -2.72 -14.61 -16.80
CA ALA A 53 -2.31 -15.78 -17.61
C ALA A 53 -3.51 -16.63 -18.09
N ASP A 54 -4.57 -16.76 -17.26
CA ASP A 54 -5.79 -17.46 -17.66
C ASP A 54 -6.54 -16.68 -18.75
N LEU A 55 -6.55 -15.34 -18.68
CA LEU A 55 -7.10 -14.48 -19.72
C LEU A 55 -6.30 -14.61 -21.03
N GLN A 56 -4.98 -14.61 -20.97
CA GLN A 56 -4.12 -14.81 -22.16
C GLN A 56 -4.42 -16.15 -22.82
N HIS A 57 -4.52 -17.22 -22.03
CA HIS A 57 -4.87 -18.54 -22.55
C HIS A 57 -6.27 -18.56 -23.19
N TYR A 58 -7.24 -17.90 -22.55
CA TYR A 58 -8.62 -17.79 -23.08
C TYR A 58 -8.68 -16.99 -24.39
N CYS A 59 -7.79 -16.02 -24.59
CA CYS A 59 -7.74 -15.16 -25.78
C CYS A 59 -6.87 -15.71 -26.91
N ALA A 60 -6.16 -16.83 -26.72
CA ALA A 60 -5.16 -17.33 -27.68
C ALA A 60 -5.69 -17.60 -29.10
N ASP A 61 -6.98 -17.92 -29.21
CA ASP A 61 -7.69 -18.22 -30.47
C ASP A 61 -8.74 -17.16 -30.85
N LYS A 62 -8.74 -16.00 -30.19
CA LYS A 62 -9.71 -14.92 -30.36
C LYS A 62 -9.15 -13.77 -31.18
N ASP A 63 -10.06 -13.00 -31.77
CA ASP A 63 -9.70 -11.73 -32.38
C ASP A 63 -9.42 -10.68 -31.28
N VAL A 64 -8.17 -10.30 -31.16
CA VAL A 64 -7.68 -9.31 -30.17
C VAL A 64 -7.06 -8.10 -30.87
N THR A 65 -7.39 -7.88 -32.12
CA THR A 65 -6.92 -6.74 -32.92
C THR A 65 -7.58 -5.43 -32.46
N GLY A 66 -6.96 -4.31 -32.78
CA GLY A 66 -7.47 -2.98 -32.50
C GLY A 66 -6.54 -2.11 -31.69
N CYS A 67 -6.66 -0.79 -31.91
CA CYS A 67 -5.80 0.23 -31.32
C CYS A 67 -6.42 0.96 -30.12
N VAL A 68 -7.65 0.59 -29.73
CA VAL A 68 -8.37 1.14 -28.59
C VAL A 68 -8.85 0.01 -27.70
N GLY A 69 -8.54 0.09 -26.40
CA GLY A 69 -9.00 -0.92 -25.48
C GLY A 69 -8.87 -0.55 -24.01
N ILE A 70 -9.62 -1.28 -23.19
CA ILE A 70 -9.59 -1.21 -21.73
C ILE A 70 -9.49 -2.61 -21.15
N ALA A 71 -8.81 -2.76 -20.04
CA ALA A 71 -8.62 -4.05 -19.38
C ALA A 71 -8.60 -3.91 -17.86
N HIS A 72 -8.90 -5.00 -17.16
CA HIS A 72 -9.13 -4.99 -15.73
C HIS A 72 -8.70 -6.29 -15.06
N THR A 73 -8.08 -6.17 -13.87
CA THR A 73 -7.96 -7.27 -12.91
C THR A 73 -8.84 -6.96 -11.70
N ARG A 74 -9.65 -7.93 -11.28
CA ARG A 74 -10.66 -7.73 -10.25
C ARG A 74 -10.26 -8.37 -8.92
N TRP A 75 -10.51 -7.62 -7.85
CA TRP A 75 -10.67 -8.10 -6.49
C TRP A 75 -12.16 -7.99 -6.15
N ALA A 76 -12.81 -9.13 -5.90
CA ALA A 76 -14.27 -9.16 -5.75
C ALA A 76 -14.74 -8.43 -4.47
N THR A 77 -15.63 -7.45 -4.65
CA THR A 77 -16.34 -6.75 -3.57
C THR A 77 -17.83 -7.07 -3.60
N HIS A 78 -18.45 -7.03 -4.79
CA HIS A 78 -19.86 -7.36 -5.03
C HIS A 78 -19.96 -8.50 -6.04
N GLY A 79 -20.67 -9.56 -5.68
CA GLY A 79 -20.77 -10.79 -6.47
C GLY A 79 -19.51 -11.67 -6.40
N GLU A 80 -19.68 -12.98 -6.37
CA GLU A 80 -18.59 -13.95 -6.29
C GLU A 80 -17.63 -13.88 -7.49
N PRO A 81 -16.37 -14.32 -7.36
CA PRO A 81 -15.44 -14.43 -8.48
C PRO A 81 -15.95 -15.41 -9.52
N SER A 82 -16.41 -14.90 -10.67
CA SER A 82 -16.91 -15.65 -11.81
C SER A 82 -16.64 -14.89 -13.10
N SER A 83 -16.68 -15.58 -14.24
CA SER A 83 -16.53 -14.91 -15.55
C SER A 83 -17.67 -13.93 -15.83
N VAL A 84 -18.87 -14.14 -15.28
CA VAL A 84 -20.00 -13.23 -15.43
C VAL A 84 -19.77 -11.92 -14.71
N ASN A 85 -19.28 -12.00 -13.45
CA ASN A 85 -19.00 -10.85 -12.59
C ASN A 85 -17.63 -10.20 -12.86
N ALA A 86 -16.80 -10.77 -13.74
CA ALA A 86 -15.55 -10.18 -14.18
C ALA A 86 -15.78 -8.93 -15.03
N HIS A 87 -14.86 -7.97 -14.97
CA HIS A 87 -14.82 -6.80 -15.85
C HIS A 87 -14.05 -7.11 -17.14
N PRO A 88 -14.31 -6.41 -18.24
CA PRO A 88 -15.28 -5.33 -18.44
C PRO A 88 -16.75 -5.81 -18.43
N HIS A 89 -17.66 -4.92 -17.98
CA HIS A 89 -19.08 -5.06 -18.22
C HIS A 89 -19.47 -4.31 -19.49
N TYR A 90 -20.52 -4.77 -20.16
CA TYR A 90 -21.01 -4.16 -21.38
C TYR A 90 -22.52 -3.89 -21.31
N SER A 91 -22.97 -2.90 -22.05
CA SER A 91 -24.36 -2.49 -22.11
C SER A 91 -25.25 -3.55 -22.79
N GLU A 92 -26.57 -3.45 -22.62
CA GLU A 92 -27.53 -4.41 -23.16
C GLU A 92 -27.44 -4.51 -24.69
N SER A 93 -27.23 -3.40 -25.38
CA SER A 93 -27.04 -3.36 -26.84
C SER A 93 -25.66 -3.88 -27.31
N GLY A 94 -24.68 -4.04 -26.38
CA GLY A 94 -23.31 -4.38 -26.71
C GLY A 94 -22.51 -3.25 -27.40
N ASN A 95 -22.93 -2.00 -27.23
CA ASN A 95 -22.22 -0.84 -27.81
C ASN A 95 -21.17 -0.26 -26.89
N LEU A 96 -21.38 -0.32 -25.56
CA LEU A 96 -20.52 0.24 -24.53
C LEU A 96 -19.83 -0.86 -23.75
N ALA A 97 -18.57 -0.64 -23.38
CA ALA A 97 -17.88 -1.42 -22.36
C ALA A 97 -17.29 -0.50 -21.28
N ILE A 98 -17.32 -0.97 -20.03
CA ILE A 98 -16.84 -0.26 -18.85
C ILE A 98 -16.00 -1.15 -17.96
N ILE A 99 -14.95 -0.56 -17.37
CA ILE A 99 -14.22 -1.12 -16.22
C ILE A 99 -14.33 -0.16 -15.04
N HIS A 100 -14.29 -0.68 -13.81
CA HIS A 100 -14.55 0.09 -12.61
C HIS A 100 -13.77 -0.42 -11.40
N ASN A 101 -13.14 0.49 -10.70
CA ASN A 101 -12.60 0.33 -9.34
C ASN A 101 -13.43 1.20 -8.40
N GLY A 102 -13.96 0.64 -7.35
CA GLY A 102 -14.77 1.37 -6.37
C GLY A 102 -16.04 0.64 -5.97
N ILE A 103 -16.97 1.37 -5.37
CA ILE A 103 -18.28 0.88 -4.97
C ILE A 103 -19.30 1.98 -5.24
N ILE A 104 -20.36 1.64 -5.98
CA ILE A 104 -21.53 2.49 -6.18
C ILE A 104 -22.56 2.16 -5.12
N GLU A 105 -22.61 2.96 -4.05
CA GLU A 105 -23.41 2.69 -2.86
C GLU A 105 -24.93 2.62 -3.15
N ASN A 106 -25.42 3.47 -4.07
CA ASN A 106 -26.83 3.51 -4.44
C ASN A 106 -27.20 2.62 -5.64
N TYR A 107 -26.34 1.63 -5.98
CA TYR A 107 -26.55 0.77 -7.16
C TYR A 107 -27.89 0.02 -7.13
N ALA A 108 -28.35 -0.42 -5.96
CA ALA A 108 -29.60 -1.17 -5.83
C ALA A 108 -30.82 -0.34 -6.24
N ASP A 109 -30.86 0.92 -5.84
CA ASP A 109 -31.93 1.86 -6.22
C ASP A 109 -31.88 2.19 -7.71
N LEU A 110 -30.68 2.40 -8.25
CA LEU A 110 -30.48 2.64 -9.68
C LEU A 110 -30.89 1.41 -10.50
N LYS A 111 -30.50 0.21 -10.08
CA LYS A 111 -30.88 -1.07 -10.72
C LYS A 111 -32.39 -1.22 -10.79
N LYS A 112 -33.10 -0.99 -9.68
CA LYS A 112 -34.56 -1.06 -9.62
C LYS A 112 -35.22 -0.08 -10.60
N LYS A 113 -34.77 1.18 -10.62
CA LYS A 113 -35.28 2.20 -11.56
C LYS A 113 -35.07 1.80 -13.03
N LEU A 114 -33.93 1.19 -13.36
CA LEU A 114 -33.62 0.73 -14.71
C LEU A 114 -34.44 -0.51 -15.09
N GLN A 115 -34.66 -1.44 -14.15
CA GLN A 115 -35.57 -2.59 -14.36
C GLN A 115 -37.00 -2.16 -14.62
N GLU A 116 -37.50 -1.14 -13.93
CA GLU A 116 -38.83 -0.53 -14.20
C GLU A 116 -38.92 0.10 -15.60
N LYS A 117 -37.77 0.40 -16.24
CA LYS A 117 -37.67 0.86 -17.63
C LYS A 117 -37.47 -0.28 -18.64
N GLY A 118 -37.46 -1.53 -18.17
CA GLY A 118 -37.37 -2.72 -19.01
C GLY A 118 -35.94 -3.25 -19.24
N LEU A 119 -34.90 -2.66 -18.61
CA LEU A 119 -33.53 -3.14 -18.76
C LEU A 119 -33.32 -4.43 -17.96
N THR A 120 -32.49 -5.33 -18.51
CA THR A 120 -32.10 -6.58 -17.90
C THR A 120 -30.66 -6.54 -17.39
N PHE A 121 -30.34 -7.37 -16.40
CA PHE A 121 -29.00 -7.45 -15.79
C PHE A 121 -28.53 -8.88 -15.76
N ARG A 122 -27.25 -9.10 -16.07
CA ARG A 122 -26.63 -10.43 -16.19
C ARG A 122 -25.75 -10.76 -14.99
N SER A 123 -25.20 -9.71 -14.33
CA SER A 123 -24.27 -9.83 -13.21
C SER A 123 -24.84 -9.31 -11.90
N ASP A 124 -24.14 -9.61 -10.81
CA ASP A 124 -24.47 -9.11 -9.48
C ASP A 124 -23.69 -7.82 -9.15
N THR A 125 -22.97 -7.25 -10.13
CA THR A 125 -22.07 -6.12 -9.88
C THR A 125 -22.79 -4.78 -10.00
N ASP A 126 -22.34 -3.82 -9.22
CA ASP A 126 -22.71 -2.42 -9.28
C ASP A 126 -22.26 -1.77 -10.60
N THR A 127 -21.17 -2.25 -11.18
CA THR A 127 -20.59 -1.75 -12.43
C THR A 127 -21.49 -1.98 -13.64
N GLU A 128 -22.20 -3.10 -13.72
CA GLU A 128 -23.17 -3.32 -14.79
C GLU A 128 -24.30 -2.30 -14.72
N VAL A 129 -24.72 -1.92 -13.51
CA VAL A 129 -25.74 -0.89 -13.32
C VAL A 129 -25.30 0.43 -13.92
N LEU A 130 -24.03 0.80 -13.75
CA LEU A 130 -23.50 2.05 -14.29
C LEU A 130 -23.46 2.06 -15.82
N VAL A 131 -22.98 1.01 -16.49
CA VAL A 131 -22.94 0.98 -17.95
C VAL A 131 -24.34 0.99 -18.57
N GLN A 132 -25.31 0.31 -17.94
CA GLN A 132 -26.70 0.35 -18.35
C GLN A 132 -27.32 1.74 -18.17
N LEU A 133 -26.98 2.44 -17.08
CA LEU A 133 -27.43 3.82 -16.84
C LEU A 133 -26.88 4.77 -17.91
N VAL A 134 -25.58 4.68 -18.22
CA VAL A 134 -24.96 5.51 -19.27
C VAL A 134 -25.65 5.29 -20.62
N GLU A 135 -25.84 4.03 -21.04
CA GLU A 135 -26.50 3.71 -22.30
C GLU A 135 -27.96 4.18 -22.32
N TYR A 136 -28.71 3.96 -21.25
CA TYR A 136 -30.11 4.43 -21.16
C TYR A 136 -30.20 5.94 -21.34
N ILE A 137 -29.32 6.71 -20.69
CA ILE A 137 -29.29 8.18 -20.85
C ILE A 137 -28.95 8.57 -22.28
N GLN A 138 -27.91 7.93 -22.85
CA GLN A 138 -27.43 8.20 -24.20
C GLN A 138 -28.52 7.98 -25.26
N GLN A 139 -29.20 6.83 -25.19
CA GLN A 139 -30.28 6.49 -26.16
C GLN A 139 -31.51 7.36 -26.00
N LYS A 140 -31.94 7.59 -24.74
CA LYS A 140 -33.16 8.34 -24.47
C LYS A 140 -33.06 9.81 -24.84
N LYS A 141 -31.89 10.41 -24.71
CA LYS A 141 -31.63 11.84 -24.91
C LYS A 141 -30.88 12.15 -26.19
N HIS A 142 -30.44 11.11 -26.93
CA HIS A 142 -29.60 11.24 -28.15
C HIS A 142 -28.33 12.06 -27.89
N LEU A 143 -27.58 11.74 -26.82
CA LEU A 143 -26.40 12.45 -26.38
C LEU A 143 -25.14 11.72 -26.80
N ASP A 144 -24.00 12.45 -26.85
CA ASP A 144 -22.68 11.89 -26.97
C ASP A 144 -22.26 11.12 -25.70
N LEU A 145 -21.16 10.37 -25.77
CA LEU A 145 -20.70 9.56 -24.65
C LEU A 145 -20.31 10.41 -23.44
N LEU A 146 -19.57 11.53 -23.65
CA LEU A 146 -19.12 12.39 -22.56
C LEU A 146 -20.31 12.95 -21.77
N THR A 147 -21.28 13.54 -22.45
CA THR A 147 -22.47 14.12 -21.81
C THR A 147 -23.30 13.05 -21.09
N SER A 148 -23.38 11.85 -21.65
CA SER A 148 -24.10 10.72 -21.05
C SER A 148 -23.41 10.24 -19.77
N VAL A 149 -22.08 10.17 -19.76
CA VAL A 149 -21.27 9.83 -18.57
C VAL A 149 -21.43 10.91 -17.50
N GLN A 150 -21.35 12.20 -17.84
CA GLN A 150 -21.55 13.30 -16.89
C GLN A 150 -22.90 13.20 -16.17
N LEU A 151 -23.97 12.97 -16.93
CA LEU A 151 -25.32 12.83 -16.36
C LEU A 151 -25.47 11.57 -15.52
N ALA A 152 -24.86 10.46 -15.93
CA ALA A 152 -24.87 9.23 -15.14
C ALA A 152 -24.13 9.39 -13.81
N LEU A 153 -22.94 10.01 -13.84
CA LEU A 153 -22.14 10.25 -12.64
C LEU A 153 -22.77 11.24 -11.67
N HIS A 154 -23.65 12.11 -12.13
CA HIS A 154 -24.44 12.98 -11.28
C HIS A 154 -25.45 12.21 -10.40
N GLU A 155 -25.96 11.06 -10.88
CA GLU A 155 -26.87 10.19 -10.15
C GLU A 155 -26.17 9.21 -9.21
N VAL A 156 -24.83 9.04 -9.34
CA VAL A 156 -24.04 8.04 -8.61
C VAL A 156 -23.57 8.57 -7.25
N ILE A 157 -23.79 7.76 -6.21
CA ILE A 157 -23.25 7.97 -4.87
C ILE A 157 -22.22 6.88 -4.63
N GLY A 158 -21.00 7.26 -4.19
CA GLY A 158 -19.93 6.34 -3.86
C GLY A 158 -18.58 6.71 -4.47
N ALA A 159 -17.62 5.81 -4.35
CA ALA A 159 -16.27 5.93 -4.88
C ALA A 159 -16.16 5.21 -6.23
N TYR A 160 -15.52 5.84 -7.21
CA TYR A 160 -15.30 5.21 -8.51
C TYR A 160 -14.01 5.69 -9.20
N ALA A 161 -13.38 4.78 -9.90
CA ALA A 161 -12.48 5.04 -11.02
C ALA A 161 -12.95 4.18 -12.18
N ILE A 162 -13.35 4.81 -13.28
CA ILE A 162 -13.95 4.14 -14.43
C ILE A 162 -13.23 4.48 -15.72
N ALA A 163 -13.27 3.54 -16.66
CA ALA A 163 -12.96 3.81 -18.06
C ALA A 163 -14.01 3.16 -18.95
N LEU A 164 -14.44 3.91 -19.99
CA LEU A 164 -15.46 3.50 -20.94
C LEU A 164 -14.95 3.64 -22.38
N ILE A 165 -15.39 2.70 -23.22
CA ILE A 165 -15.27 2.75 -24.68
C ILE A 165 -16.65 2.51 -25.31
N ASP A 166 -16.89 3.17 -26.44
CA ASP A 166 -18.14 3.06 -27.22
C ASP A 166 -17.80 2.78 -28.68
N LYS A 167 -18.28 1.67 -29.24
CA LYS A 167 -18.01 1.32 -30.64
C LYS A 167 -18.59 2.33 -31.65
N ARG A 168 -19.51 3.20 -31.23
CA ARG A 168 -20.07 4.28 -32.05
C ARG A 168 -19.16 5.51 -32.07
N GLU A 169 -18.25 5.63 -31.09
CA GLU A 169 -17.24 6.66 -30.96
C GLU A 169 -15.85 6.00 -30.75
N PRO A 170 -15.35 5.22 -31.74
CA PRO A 170 -14.27 4.24 -31.54
C PRO A 170 -12.89 4.87 -31.26
N HIS A 171 -12.73 6.19 -31.49
CA HIS A 171 -11.45 6.87 -31.34
C HIS A 171 -11.32 7.65 -30.04
N GLN A 172 -12.04 7.22 -28.99
CA GLN A 172 -11.91 7.85 -27.67
C GLN A 172 -12.07 6.84 -26.51
N ILE A 173 -11.41 7.18 -25.42
CA ILE A 173 -11.64 6.59 -24.10
C ILE A 173 -12.09 7.71 -23.17
N ILE A 174 -13.17 7.49 -22.42
CA ILE A 174 -13.59 8.39 -21.34
C ILE A 174 -13.23 7.72 -20.02
N ALA A 175 -12.50 8.45 -19.17
CA ALA A 175 -12.16 8.02 -17.83
C ALA A 175 -12.63 9.04 -16.80
N ALA A 176 -13.09 8.58 -15.65
CA ALA A 176 -13.50 9.46 -14.56
C ALA A 176 -13.13 8.87 -13.20
N CYS A 177 -12.86 9.73 -12.23
CA CYS A 177 -12.52 9.28 -10.88
C CYS A 177 -13.17 10.14 -9.79
N ARG A 178 -13.49 9.46 -8.69
CA ARG A 178 -13.93 10.06 -7.42
C ARG A 178 -13.52 9.11 -6.29
N GLN A 179 -12.61 9.55 -5.42
CA GLN A 179 -12.10 8.77 -4.28
C GLN A 179 -11.41 7.44 -4.65
N SER A 180 -11.04 7.27 -5.92
CA SER A 180 -10.29 6.11 -6.42
C SER A 180 -9.31 6.60 -7.48
N PRO A 181 -8.01 6.24 -7.44
CA PRO A 181 -6.98 6.86 -8.26
C PRO A 181 -7.03 6.43 -9.72
N LEU A 182 -6.76 7.39 -10.62
CA LEU A 182 -6.44 7.16 -12.03
C LEU A 182 -5.27 8.02 -12.47
N VAL A 183 -4.40 7.45 -13.29
CA VAL A 183 -3.24 8.09 -13.90
C VAL A 183 -3.33 7.95 -15.41
N ILE A 184 -3.06 9.04 -16.12
CA ILE A 184 -3.00 9.06 -17.58
C ILE A 184 -1.56 9.33 -18.00
N GLY A 185 -0.98 8.42 -18.78
CA GLY A 185 0.29 8.63 -19.47
C GLY A 185 0.06 9.33 -20.80
N VAL A 186 0.82 10.38 -21.06
CA VAL A 186 0.76 11.16 -22.29
C VAL A 186 1.95 10.78 -23.16
N GLY A 187 1.69 10.00 -24.21
CA GLY A 187 2.69 9.61 -25.21
C GLY A 187 2.68 10.51 -26.45
N ASN A 188 3.34 10.06 -27.50
CA ASN A 188 3.32 10.72 -28.79
C ASN A 188 2.17 10.17 -29.62
N ASN A 189 1.09 10.94 -29.78
CA ASN A 189 -0.15 10.53 -30.47
C ASN A 189 -0.85 9.32 -29.81
N GLU A 190 -0.61 9.09 -28.52
CA GLU A 190 -1.17 7.97 -27.77
C GLU A 190 -1.39 8.33 -26.30
N PHE A 191 -2.37 7.68 -25.66
CA PHE A 191 -2.63 7.78 -24.25
C PHE A 191 -2.66 6.40 -23.59
N PHE A 192 -2.15 6.36 -22.39
CA PHE A 192 -2.19 5.22 -21.50
C PHE A 192 -3.02 5.59 -20.28
N LEU A 193 -3.86 4.71 -19.80
CA LEU A 193 -4.64 4.88 -18.57
C LEU A 193 -4.30 3.74 -17.63
N ALA A 194 -4.10 4.05 -16.35
CA ALA A 194 -3.93 3.02 -15.34
C ALA A 194 -4.35 3.49 -13.94
N SER A 195 -4.55 2.53 -13.03
CA SER A 195 -4.81 2.81 -11.62
C SER A 195 -3.56 3.21 -10.83
N ASP A 196 -2.35 3.00 -11.37
CA ASP A 196 -1.09 3.59 -10.90
C ASP A 196 -0.08 3.72 -12.06
N ALA A 197 1.10 4.28 -11.79
CA ALA A 197 2.09 4.58 -12.82
C ALA A 197 2.83 3.35 -13.38
N SER A 198 2.84 2.22 -12.69
CA SER A 198 3.68 1.06 -13.04
C SER A 198 3.40 0.44 -14.41
N PRO A 199 2.15 0.38 -14.92
CA PRO A 199 1.87 -0.06 -16.28
C PRO A 199 2.36 0.90 -17.38
N ILE A 200 2.48 2.19 -17.05
CA ILE A 200 2.65 3.29 -18.01
C ILE A 200 4.14 3.61 -18.25
N ILE A 201 4.96 3.47 -17.20
CA ILE A 201 6.35 3.99 -17.19
C ILE A 201 7.25 3.47 -18.32
N GLU A 202 6.97 2.30 -18.88
CA GLU A 202 7.70 1.75 -20.01
C GLU A 202 7.48 2.55 -21.30
N TYR A 203 6.34 3.22 -21.40
CA TYR A 203 5.89 3.89 -22.61
C TYR A 203 6.10 5.41 -22.57
N THR A 204 5.90 6.01 -21.38
CA THR A 204 6.07 7.45 -21.16
C THR A 204 6.34 7.76 -19.70
N ASP A 205 7.16 8.77 -19.44
CA ASP A 205 7.41 9.36 -18.12
C ASP A 205 6.48 10.55 -17.80
N LYS A 206 5.68 11.01 -18.79
CA LYS A 206 4.76 12.15 -18.66
C LYS A 206 3.41 11.66 -18.16
N MET A 207 3.08 12.02 -16.93
CA MET A 207 1.88 11.52 -16.26
C MET A 207 0.99 12.63 -15.73
N ALA A 208 -0.32 12.44 -15.89
CA ALA A 208 -1.38 13.27 -15.35
C ALA A 208 -2.18 12.46 -14.32
N TYR A 209 -2.12 12.86 -13.04
CA TYR A 209 -2.91 12.23 -11.97
C TYR A 209 -4.24 12.93 -11.87
N LEU A 210 -5.34 12.25 -12.17
CA LEU A 210 -6.68 12.83 -12.13
C LEU A 210 -7.09 13.21 -10.70
N GLU A 211 -7.73 14.36 -10.56
CA GLU A 211 -8.31 14.82 -9.30
C GLU A 211 -9.73 14.29 -9.11
N ASP A 212 -10.20 14.22 -7.85
CA ASP A 212 -11.56 13.79 -7.52
C ASP A 212 -12.61 14.63 -8.25
N GLY A 213 -13.53 13.94 -8.94
CA GLY A 213 -14.60 14.57 -9.73
C GLY A 213 -14.19 14.95 -11.15
N SER A 214 -12.98 14.61 -11.58
CA SER A 214 -12.51 14.83 -12.95
C SER A 214 -12.99 13.76 -13.91
N ILE A 215 -13.25 14.17 -15.14
CA ILE A 215 -13.55 13.31 -16.29
C ILE A 215 -12.52 13.65 -17.39
N ALA A 216 -11.74 12.68 -17.79
CA ALA A 216 -10.77 12.80 -18.87
C ALA A 216 -11.32 12.22 -20.16
N VAL A 217 -11.11 12.94 -21.24
CA VAL A 217 -11.39 12.51 -22.61
C VAL A 217 -10.07 12.35 -23.33
N MET A 218 -9.73 11.12 -23.67
CA MET A 218 -8.55 10.75 -24.41
C MET A 218 -8.93 10.39 -25.82
N LYS A 219 -8.54 11.22 -26.79
CA LYS A 219 -8.75 11.00 -28.22
C LYS A 219 -7.43 10.97 -28.96
N GLN A 220 -7.29 10.01 -29.83
CA GLN A 220 -6.10 9.90 -30.67
C GLN A 220 -5.92 11.16 -31.52
N GLY A 221 -4.71 11.75 -31.51
CA GLY A 221 -4.39 12.96 -32.27
C GLY A 221 -4.87 14.28 -31.66
N GLU A 222 -5.54 14.24 -30.50
CA GLU A 222 -5.96 15.44 -29.77
C GLU A 222 -5.18 15.60 -28.45
N GLU A 223 -5.19 16.79 -27.87
CA GLU A 223 -4.65 17.01 -26.52
C GLU A 223 -5.56 16.40 -25.46
N LEU A 224 -4.97 16.02 -24.32
CA LEU A 224 -5.73 15.51 -23.17
C LEU A 224 -6.70 16.58 -22.68
N LYS A 225 -8.00 16.29 -22.77
CA LYS A 225 -9.05 17.15 -22.25
C LYS A 225 -9.54 16.62 -20.91
N VAL A 226 -9.57 17.49 -19.88
CA VAL A 226 -10.12 17.14 -18.56
C VAL A 226 -11.22 18.12 -18.20
N VAL A 227 -12.37 17.61 -17.80
CA VAL A 227 -13.55 18.39 -17.40
C VAL A 227 -14.13 17.87 -16.09
N ASP A 228 -14.99 18.64 -15.45
CA ASP A 228 -15.82 18.16 -14.34
C ASP A 228 -17.20 17.66 -14.80
N VAL A 229 -18.02 17.21 -13.85
CA VAL A 229 -19.39 16.76 -14.12
C VAL A 229 -20.33 17.87 -14.64
N LEU A 230 -19.92 19.13 -14.52
CA LEU A 230 -20.65 20.29 -15.06
C LEU A 230 -20.04 20.80 -16.38
N ASN A 231 -19.16 20.02 -17.01
CA ASN A 231 -18.45 20.34 -18.25
C ASN A 231 -17.54 21.58 -18.18
N ARG A 232 -17.06 21.94 -16.98
CA ARG A 232 -16.05 22.99 -16.82
C ARG A 232 -14.69 22.41 -17.08
N GLU A 233 -13.90 23.04 -17.94
CA GLU A 233 -12.53 22.59 -18.19
C GLU A 233 -11.65 22.76 -16.94
N LEU A 234 -10.89 21.72 -16.64
CA LEU A 234 -9.97 21.66 -15.52
C LEU A 234 -8.52 21.68 -16.04
N PHE A 235 -7.68 22.51 -15.42
CA PHE A 235 -6.27 22.49 -15.73
C PHE A 235 -5.64 21.22 -15.15
N GLN A 236 -5.09 20.38 -16.02
CA GLN A 236 -4.41 19.16 -15.61
C GLN A 236 -2.89 19.31 -15.70
N LYS A 237 -2.20 19.20 -14.56
CA LYS A 237 -0.75 19.26 -14.51
C LYS A 237 -0.15 17.93 -14.97
N ILE A 238 0.62 17.95 -16.06
CA ILE A 238 1.45 16.83 -16.50
C ILE A 238 2.78 16.90 -15.74
N GLN A 239 3.16 15.78 -15.11
CA GLN A 239 4.39 15.67 -14.32
C GLN A 239 5.30 14.62 -14.94
N THR A 240 6.61 14.83 -14.90
CA THR A 240 7.58 13.78 -15.22
C THR A 240 7.81 12.90 -13.99
N VAL A 241 7.67 11.60 -14.15
CA VAL A 241 7.86 10.62 -13.08
C VAL A 241 9.17 9.90 -13.28
N ASP A 242 10.07 10.04 -12.30
CA ASP A 242 11.37 9.36 -12.29
C ASP A 242 11.22 7.98 -11.64
N LEU A 243 10.85 6.98 -12.44
CA LEU A 243 10.70 5.60 -12.03
C LEU A 243 11.41 4.69 -13.04
N GLU A 244 12.39 3.90 -12.59
CA GLU A 244 13.13 2.98 -13.46
C GLU A 244 12.45 1.61 -13.56
N LEU A 245 12.43 1.01 -14.76
CA LEU A 245 11.87 -0.33 -15.01
C LEU A 245 12.45 -1.41 -14.11
N GLY A 246 13.76 -1.38 -13.85
CA GLY A 246 14.43 -2.35 -12.98
C GLY A 246 13.87 -2.39 -11.56
N GLN A 247 13.24 -1.30 -11.11
CA GLN A 247 12.62 -1.24 -9.78
C GLN A 247 11.32 -2.07 -9.68
N ILE A 248 10.63 -2.28 -10.80
CA ILE A 248 9.38 -3.04 -10.87
C ILE A 248 9.57 -4.49 -11.37
N GLU A 249 10.80 -4.94 -11.52
CA GLU A 249 11.17 -6.31 -11.89
C GLU A 249 11.79 -7.06 -10.72
N LYS A 250 11.78 -8.40 -10.75
CA LYS A 250 12.34 -9.22 -9.65
C LYS A 250 13.87 -9.17 -9.55
N GLY A 251 14.58 -8.73 -10.58
CA GLY A 251 16.03 -8.56 -10.55
C GLY A 251 16.82 -9.82 -10.18
N GLY A 252 16.37 -11.02 -10.63
CA GLY A 252 17.01 -12.30 -10.32
C GLY A 252 16.54 -12.97 -9.02
N TYR A 253 15.72 -12.31 -8.21
CA TYR A 253 15.13 -12.91 -7.01
C TYR A 253 13.92 -13.80 -7.39
N PRO A 254 13.65 -14.89 -6.64
CA PRO A 254 12.50 -15.74 -6.91
C PRO A 254 11.16 -15.03 -6.65
N HIS A 255 11.14 -14.10 -5.69
CA HIS A 255 9.95 -13.35 -5.27
C HIS A 255 10.26 -11.87 -5.04
N PHE A 256 9.26 -11.00 -5.25
CA PHE A 256 9.37 -9.56 -4.93
C PHE A 256 9.64 -9.33 -3.46
N MET A 257 8.95 -10.04 -2.57
CA MET A 257 9.15 -9.88 -1.13
C MET A 257 10.62 -10.09 -0.73
N LEU A 258 11.30 -11.12 -1.27
CA LEU A 258 12.71 -11.33 -0.96
C LEU A 258 13.60 -10.21 -1.50
N LYS A 259 13.37 -9.77 -2.75
CA LYS A 259 14.04 -8.60 -3.33
C LYS A 259 13.89 -7.39 -2.41
N GLU A 260 12.66 -7.07 -2.02
CA GLU A 260 12.32 -5.91 -1.20
C GLU A 260 12.93 -5.98 0.21
N ILE A 261 13.09 -7.19 0.78
CA ILE A 261 13.84 -7.38 2.03
C ILE A 261 15.32 -7.03 1.81
N PHE A 262 15.92 -7.47 0.70
CA PHE A 262 17.34 -7.21 0.41
C PHE A 262 17.62 -5.78 -0.05
N GLU A 263 16.63 -5.06 -0.56
CA GLU A 263 16.76 -3.64 -0.95
C GLU A 263 16.77 -2.67 0.25
N GLN A 264 16.38 -3.11 1.45
CA GLN A 264 16.22 -2.22 2.61
C GLN A 264 17.46 -1.36 2.91
N PRO A 265 18.71 -1.84 2.86
CA PRO A 265 19.89 -0.99 3.10
C PRO A 265 19.96 0.22 2.15
N GLU A 266 19.71 0.00 0.87
CA GLU A 266 19.67 1.06 -0.14
C GLU A 266 18.47 1.99 0.08
N CYS A 267 17.30 1.42 0.37
CA CYS A 267 16.09 2.19 0.68
C CYS A 267 16.29 3.16 1.85
N ILE A 268 16.95 2.70 2.92
CA ILE A 268 17.24 3.57 4.08
C ILE A 268 18.25 4.65 3.72
N THR A 269 19.26 4.34 2.90
CA THR A 269 20.19 5.33 2.35
C THR A 269 19.41 6.40 1.57
N ASN A 270 18.47 6.00 0.73
CA ASN A 270 17.62 6.92 -0.05
C ASN A 270 16.69 7.74 0.85
N CYS A 271 16.13 7.16 1.92
CA CYS A 271 15.36 7.90 2.93
C CYS A 271 16.17 9.02 3.60
N MET A 272 17.46 8.81 3.81
CA MET A 272 18.36 9.75 4.47
C MET A 272 18.99 10.78 3.52
N ARG A 273 18.98 10.49 2.21
CA ARG A 273 19.64 11.34 1.20
C ARG A 273 19.10 12.76 1.22
N GLY A 274 20.00 13.75 1.39
CA GLY A 274 19.67 15.16 1.52
C GLY A 274 19.00 15.55 2.84
N ARG A 275 18.77 14.59 3.75
CA ARG A 275 18.16 14.81 5.08
C ARG A 275 19.16 14.68 6.22
N ILE A 276 20.23 13.90 6.05
CA ILE A 276 21.38 13.88 6.93
C ILE A 276 22.55 14.49 6.17
N ASN A 277 23.28 15.43 6.78
CA ASN A 277 24.48 15.99 6.16
C ASN A 277 25.62 14.96 6.10
N VAL A 278 26.64 15.22 5.25
CA VAL A 278 27.74 14.26 4.99
C VAL A 278 28.49 13.90 6.29
N GLU A 279 28.65 14.84 7.21
CA GLU A 279 29.33 14.64 8.49
C GLU A 279 28.46 13.88 9.52
N ALA A 280 27.21 13.56 9.18
CA ALA A 280 26.23 12.93 10.07
C ALA A 280 26.06 13.67 11.42
N THR A 281 26.00 15.01 11.37
CA THR A 281 25.86 15.89 12.54
C THR A 281 24.56 16.67 12.55
N ASN A 282 23.78 16.62 11.48
CA ASN A 282 22.53 17.35 11.38
C ASN A 282 21.47 16.63 10.55
N VAL A 283 20.22 16.72 11.02
CA VAL A 283 19.04 16.27 10.30
C VAL A 283 18.26 17.50 9.81
N THR A 284 17.92 17.49 8.53
CA THR A 284 17.16 18.58 7.88
C THR A 284 15.93 17.99 7.18
N LEU A 285 14.75 18.47 7.56
CA LEU A 285 13.48 18.16 6.89
C LEU A 285 12.83 19.48 6.48
N SER A 286 12.63 19.69 5.17
CA SER A 286 12.02 20.93 4.64
C SER A 286 10.66 21.20 5.30
N ALA A 287 9.83 20.17 5.46
CA ALA A 287 8.53 20.30 6.12
C ALA A 287 8.62 20.80 7.58
N VAL A 288 9.69 20.46 8.31
CA VAL A 288 9.91 20.95 9.68
C VAL A 288 10.37 22.42 9.66
N ILE A 289 11.19 22.79 8.67
CA ILE A 289 11.66 24.18 8.52
C ILE A 289 10.48 25.09 8.16
N ASP A 290 9.71 24.71 7.13
CA ASP A 290 8.64 25.54 6.56
C ASP A 290 7.46 25.70 7.53
N TYR A 291 7.16 24.67 8.31
CA TYR A 291 6.03 24.62 9.23
C TYR A 291 6.44 24.49 10.70
N LYS A 292 7.62 25.01 11.04
CA LYS A 292 8.21 24.96 12.38
C LYS A 292 7.24 25.39 13.47
N ARG A 293 6.52 26.50 13.25
CA ARG A 293 5.59 27.05 14.24
C ARG A 293 4.46 26.08 14.57
N GLN A 294 3.81 25.51 13.57
CA GLN A 294 2.68 24.59 13.73
C GLN A 294 3.13 23.30 14.44
N LEU A 295 4.26 22.74 14.00
CA LEU A 295 4.77 21.47 14.54
C LEU A 295 5.27 21.60 15.98
N LEU A 296 5.98 22.70 16.32
CA LEU A 296 6.53 22.90 17.67
C LEU A 296 5.49 23.37 18.69
N SER A 297 4.40 24.04 18.24
CA SER A 297 3.31 24.46 19.11
C SER A 297 2.26 23.37 19.38
N ALA A 298 2.39 22.20 18.74
CA ALA A 298 1.47 21.10 18.93
C ALA A 298 1.34 20.70 20.40
N LYS A 299 0.11 20.71 20.91
CA LYS A 299 -0.18 20.21 22.27
C LYS A 299 -0.17 18.70 22.33
N ARG A 300 -0.55 18.05 21.22
CA ARG A 300 -0.57 16.61 21.05
C ARG A 300 -0.38 16.28 19.57
N ILE A 301 0.21 15.11 19.30
CA ILE A 301 0.31 14.53 17.98
C ILE A 301 -0.57 13.28 17.95
N ASN A 302 -1.46 13.18 16.95
CA ASN A 302 -2.23 11.98 16.69
C ASN A 302 -1.68 11.32 15.42
N ILE A 303 -1.20 10.07 15.51
CA ILE A 303 -0.72 9.34 14.33
C ILE A 303 -1.80 8.35 13.93
N VAL A 304 -2.27 8.45 12.67
CA VAL A 304 -3.32 7.60 12.12
C VAL A 304 -2.75 6.74 10.98
N ALA A 305 -2.97 5.45 11.04
CA ALA A 305 -2.43 4.50 10.07
C ALA A 305 -3.18 3.15 10.12
N CYS A 306 -2.87 2.26 9.16
CA CYS A 306 -3.38 0.90 9.10
C CYS A 306 -2.22 -0.11 9.02
N GLY A 307 -2.40 -1.31 9.58
CA GLY A 307 -1.49 -2.45 9.43
C GLY A 307 -0.04 -2.15 9.80
N THR A 308 0.88 -2.48 8.91
CA THR A 308 2.33 -2.24 9.06
C THR A 308 2.67 -0.79 9.37
N SER A 309 1.97 0.18 8.74
CA SER A 309 2.17 1.61 9.02
C SER A 309 1.75 2.00 10.44
N TRP A 310 0.76 1.32 11.02
CA TRP A 310 0.38 1.51 12.41
C TRP A 310 1.46 0.99 13.37
N HIS A 311 2.13 -0.14 13.04
CA HIS A 311 3.28 -0.62 13.83
C HIS A 311 4.46 0.36 13.77
N ALA A 312 4.74 0.96 12.60
CA ALA A 312 5.74 2.01 12.48
C ALA A 312 5.38 3.25 13.33
N ALA A 313 4.09 3.62 13.35
CA ALA A 313 3.57 4.73 14.16
C ALA A 313 3.83 4.52 15.67
N LEU A 314 3.71 3.30 16.18
CA LEU A 314 4.02 2.98 17.58
C LEU A 314 5.49 3.24 17.94
N ILE A 315 6.42 2.99 17.01
CA ILE A 315 7.83 3.32 17.18
C ILE A 315 8.01 4.85 17.17
N GLY A 316 7.38 5.53 16.19
CA GLY A 316 7.38 6.99 16.11
C GLY A 316 6.83 7.67 17.37
N LYS A 317 5.77 7.11 17.96
CA LYS A 317 5.25 7.56 19.26
C LYS A 317 6.33 7.57 20.32
N GLN A 318 7.00 6.45 20.53
CA GLN A 318 8.03 6.33 21.56
C GLN A 318 9.17 7.33 21.33
N MET A 319 9.60 7.53 20.08
CA MET A 319 10.65 8.50 19.74
C MET A 319 10.22 9.94 20.01
N ILE A 320 9.03 10.34 19.55
CA ILE A 320 8.52 11.71 19.73
C ILE A 320 8.29 12.01 21.21
N GLU A 321 7.67 11.09 21.96
CA GLU A 321 7.48 11.28 23.40
C GLU A 321 8.80 11.35 24.17
N SER A 322 9.78 10.49 23.81
CA SER A 322 11.09 10.46 24.48
C SER A 322 11.94 11.69 24.20
N TYR A 323 11.97 12.16 22.95
CA TYR A 323 12.91 13.21 22.54
C TYR A 323 12.27 14.58 22.38
N CYS A 324 11.02 14.65 21.87
CA CYS A 324 10.34 15.94 21.67
C CYS A 324 9.48 16.36 22.85
N ARG A 325 9.17 15.44 23.79
CA ARG A 325 8.31 15.68 24.96
C ARG A 325 6.94 16.23 24.55
N ILE A 326 6.38 15.71 23.46
CA ILE A 326 5.03 15.98 22.99
C ILE A 326 4.22 14.70 23.18
N PRO A 327 3.03 14.73 23.83
CA PRO A 327 2.16 13.56 23.94
C PRO A 327 1.73 13.05 22.57
N VAL A 328 1.75 11.73 22.37
CA VAL A 328 1.38 11.09 21.09
C VAL A 328 0.33 10.02 21.31
N GLU A 329 -0.73 10.07 20.53
CA GLU A 329 -1.69 8.98 20.39
C GLU A 329 -1.51 8.30 19.03
N VAL A 330 -1.61 6.96 19.00
CA VAL A 330 -1.54 6.17 17.76
C VAL A 330 -2.81 5.38 17.63
N GLU A 331 -3.52 5.59 16.54
CA GLU A 331 -4.82 4.99 16.31
C GLU A 331 -4.90 4.29 14.95
N TYR A 332 -5.69 3.22 14.90
CA TYR A 332 -6.13 2.69 13.62
C TYR A 332 -6.98 3.75 12.91
N ALA A 333 -6.68 4.03 11.66
CA ALA A 333 -7.39 5.05 10.90
C ALA A 333 -8.89 4.72 10.75
N SER A 334 -9.24 3.43 10.66
CA SER A 334 -10.62 2.94 10.66
C SER A 334 -11.38 3.33 11.93
N GLU A 335 -10.76 3.14 13.10
CA GLU A 335 -11.39 3.50 14.38
C GLU A 335 -11.45 5.02 14.57
N PHE A 336 -10.37 5.73 14.24
CA PHE A 336 -10.30 7.18 14.36
C PHE A 336 -11.44 7.89 13.61
N ARG A 337 -11.78 7.44 12.40
CA ARG A 337 -12.80 8.10 11.57
C ARG A 337 -14.22 7.96 12.12
N TYR A 338 -14.53 6.92 12.89
CA TYR A 338 -15.89 6.64 13.36
C TYR A 338 -16.15 6.94 14.84
N ARG A 339 -15.12 6.93 15.69
CA ARG A 339 -15.28 7.12 17.13
C ARG A 339 -15.54 8.57 17.58
N ARG A 340 -15.59 9.56 16.66
CA ARG A 340 -15.66 11.01 16.98
C ARG A 340 -14.48 11.44 17.85
N PRO A 341 -13.25 11.48 17.32
CA PRO A 341 -12.05 11.79 18.09
C PRO A 341 -12.11 13.19 18.71
N VAL A 342 -11.58 13.33 19.91
CA VAL A 342 -11.42 14.65 20.56
C VAL A 342 -10.13 15.27 20.05
N ILE A 343 -10.23 16.05 18.99
CA ILE A 343 -9.13 16.74 18.33
C ILE A 343 -9.48 18.22 18.12
N SER A 344 -8.47 19.06 18.03
CA SER A 344 -8.60 20.51 17.87
C SER A 344 -7.53 21.07 16.95
N SER A 345 -7.62 22.36 16.63
CA SER A 345 -6.60 23.07 15.85
C SER A 345 -5.23 23.17 16.53
N ASP A 346 -5.13 22.83 17.81
CA ASP A 346 -3.87 22.77 18.57
C ASP A 346 -3.18 21.39 18.42
N ASP A 347 -3.85 20.42 17.81
CA ASP A 347 -3.31 19.09 17.57
C ASP A 347 -2.69 19.01 16.16
N VAL A 348 -1.65 18.19 16.02
CA VAL A 348 -1.08 17.80 14.74
C VAL A 348 -1.53 16.36 14.45
N VAL A 349 -1.97 16.09 13.23
CA VAL A 349 -2.29 14.73 12.78
C VAL A 349 -1.21 14.27 11.79
N ILE A 350 -0.56 13.14 12.09
CA ILE A 350 0.39 12.49 11.17
C ILE A 350 -0.31 11.31 10.52
N ALA A 351 -0.45 11.34 9.19
CA ALA A 351 -1.03 10.26 8.41
C ALA A 351 0.06 9.42 7.73
N ILE A 352 0.10 8.11 7.99
CA ILE A 352 1.13 7.23 7.42
C ILE A 352 0.47 6.21 6.49
N SER A 353 0.96 6.14 5.25
CA SER A 353 0.50 5.14 4.26
C SER A 353 1.60 4.85 3.24
N GLN A 354 1.87 3.57 2.95
CA GLN A 354 2.80 3.20 1.89
C GLN A 354 2.25 3.63 0.52
N SER A 355 1.02 3.24 0.19
CA SER A 355 0.40 3.56 -1.10
C SER A 355 -0.07 5.01 -1.24
N GLY A 356 -0.32 5.68 -0.11
CA GLY A 356 -0.99 6.99 -0.08
C GLY A 356 -2.44 6.97 -0.55
N GLU A 357 -3.04 5.77 -0.71
CA GLU A 357 -4.40 5.55 -1.20
C GLU A 357 -5.28 4.75 -0.22
N THR A 358 -4.82 4.51 0.99
CA THR A 358 -5.59 3.75 2.00
C THR A 358 -6.85 4.52 2.37
N ALA A 359 -8.02 3.94 2.10
CA ALA A 359 -9.32 4.61 2.25
C ALA A 359 -9.55 5.17 3.65
N ASP A 360 -9.34 4.35 4.69
CA ASP A 360 -9.52 4.77 6.07
C ASP A 360 -8.56 5.90 6.48
N THR A 361 -7.29 5.81 6.06
CA THR A 361 -6.30 6.86 6.35
C THR A 361 -6.67 8.18 5.66
N LEU A 362 -7.12 8.13 4.41
CA LEU A 362 -7.59 9.31 3.69
C LEU A 362 -8.85 9.92 4.34
N ALA A 363 -9.78 9.08 4.80
CA ALA A 363 -10.96 9.54 5.51
C ALA A 363 -10.61 10.18 6.87
N ALA A 364 -9.65 9.60 7.61
CA ALA A 364 -9.12 10.18 8.84
C ALA A 364 -8.49 11.56 8.60
N VAL A 365 -7.71 11.73 7.51
CA VAL A 365 -7.16 13.02 7.07
C VAL A 365 -8.27 14.04 6.79
N LYS A 366 -9.31 13.65 6.03
CA LYS A 366 -10.45 14.52 5.73
C LYS A 366 -11.19 14.96 7.00
N LEU A 367 -11.39 14.02 7.95
CA LEU A 367 -11.99 14.32 9.26
C LEU A 367 -11.13 15.33 10.06
N ALA A 368 -9.83 15.10 10.14
CA ALA A 368 -8.92 16.01 10.85
C ALA A 368 -8.91 17.43 10.25
N LYS A 369 -9.01 17.55 8.91
CA LYS A 369 -9.18 18.86 8.23
C LYS A 369 -10.45 19.59 8.65
N GLN A 370 -11.57 18.88 8.81
CA GLN A 370 -12.83 19.48 9.27
C GLN A 370 -12.69 20.09 10.69
N HIS A 371 -11.77 19.56 11.49
CA HIS A 371 -11.44 20.09 12.82
C HIS A 371 -10.30 21.12 12.81
N ASN A 372 -9.84 21.56 11.62
CA ASN A 372 -8.74 22.51 11.43
C ASN A 372 -7.40 22.06 12.04
N CYS A 373 -7.17 20.75 12.17
CA CYS A 373 -5.87 20.21 12.57
C CYS A 373 -4.84 20.43 11.45
N PHE A 374 -3.59 20.67 11.85
CA PHE A 374 -2.47 20.65 10.91
C PHE A 374 -2.08 19.20 10.60
N ILE A 375 -1.93 18.87 9.31
CA ILE A 375 -1.76 17.48 8.86
C ILE A 375 -0.42 17.28 8.18
N TYR A 376 0.35 16.31 8.70
CA TYR A 376 1.62 15.87 8.15
C TYR A 376 1.49 14.48 7.51
N GLY A 377 1.86 14.33 6.24
CA GLY A 377 1.82 13.06 5.52
C GLY A 377 3.17 12.33 5.48
N ILE A 378 3.18 11.02 5.75
CA ILE A 378 4.35 10.14 5.51
C ILE A 378 3.91 9.07 4.52
N CYS A 379 4.34 9.20 3.26
CA CYS A 379 3.91 8.32 2.17
C CYS A 379 5.09 7.87 1.30
N ASN A 380 4.89 6.79 0.53
CA ASN A 380 5.88 6.38 -0.47
C ASN A 380 5.49 6.83 -1.88
N ALA A 381 4.23 6.64 -2.28
CA ALA A 381 3.77 6.95 -3.62
C ALA A 381 3.60 8.46 -3.82
N ILE A 382 4.43 9.02 -4.70
CA ILE A 382 4.40 10.45 -5.08
C ILE A 382 3.11 10.72 -5.84
N GLY A 383 2.44 11.85 -5.54
CA GLY A 383 1.22 12.27 -6.23
C GLY A 383 -0.05 11.52 -5.83
N SER A 384 0.02 10.58 -4.88
CA SER A 384 -1.15 9.86 -4.35
C SER A 384 -2.09 10.76 -3.53
N SER A 385 -3.28 10.26 -3.18
CA SER A 385 -4.36 11.04 -2.60
C SER A 385 -4.05 11.62 -1.22
N ILE A 386 -3.39 10.84 -0.34
CA ILE A 386 -3.05 11.30 1.01
C ILE A 386 -2.07 12.47 0.99
N PRO A 387 -0.90 12.44 0.29
CA PRO A 387 -0.02 13.59 0.20
C PRO A 387 -0.69 14.84 -0.34
N ARG A 388 -1.58 14.71 -1.34
CA ARG A 388 -2.35 15.84 -1.87
C ARG A 388 -3.35 16.42 -0.87
N ALA A 389 -3.82 15.58 0.05
CA ALA A 389 -4.77 15.98 1.09
C ALA A 389 -4.11 16.54 2.35
N THR A 390 -2.81 16.39 2.56
CA THR A 390 -2.07 16.88 3.74
C THR A 390 -1.54 18.30 3.52
N ASP A 391 -1.20 19.01 4.60
CA ASP A 391 -0.66 20.38 4.52
C ASP A 391 0.83 20.35 4.16
N THR A 392 1.54 19.32 4.61
CA THR A 392 2.94 19.03 4.31
C THR A 392 3.25 17.57 4.57
N GLY A 393 4.49 17.14 4.32
CA GLY A 393 4.89 15.77 4.62
C GLY A 393 6.28 15.39 4.16
N SER A 394 6.58 14.11 4.26
CA SER A 394 7.83 13.51 3.79
C SER A 394 7.54 12.22 3.04
N TYR A 395 8.15 12.06 1.87
CA TYR A 395 8.18 10.77 1.18
C TYR A 395 9.26 9.87 1.76
N ILE A 396 9.01 8.57 1.81
CA ILE A 396 9.98 7.60 2.36
C ILE A 396 11.01 7.15 1.32
N HIS A 397 10.81 7.40 0.05
CA HIS A 397 11.76 7.14 -1.06
C HIS A 397 12.33 5.70 -1.12
N VAL A 398 11.51 4.69 -0.80
CA VAL A 398 11.94 3.28 -0.86
C VAL A 398 11.69 2.63 -2.23
N GLY A 399 11.25 3.40 -3.22
CA GLY A 399 10.85 2.88 -4.52
C GLY A 399 9.54 2.09 -4.48
N PRO A 400 9.10 1.51 -5.61
CA PRO A 400 7.91 0.67 -5.66
C PRO A 400 8.04 -0.55 -4.74
N GLU A 401 6.97 -0.88 -4.03
CA GLU A 401 6.85 -2.10 -3.21
C GLU A 401 5.68 -2.91 -3.74
N ILE A 402 5.98 -4.06 -4.35
CA ILE A 402 5.04 -4.88 -5.13
C ILE A 402 4.52 -6.05 -4.31
N GLY A 403 5.37 -6.69 -3.51
CA GLY A 403 4.94 -7.74 -2.59
C GLY A 403 3.79 -7.27 -1.71
N VAL A 404 2.71 -8.05 -1.61
CA VAL A 404 1.50 -7.64 -0.87
C VAL A 404 1.82 -7.36 0.59
N ALA A 405 2.61 -8.22 1.24
CA ALA A 405 3.11 -8.00 2.59
C ALA A 405 4.22 -6.94 2.58
N SER A 406 4.00 -5.80 3.21
CA SER A 406 4.98 -4.70 3.27
C SER A 406 6.25 -5.09 4.03
N THR A 407 7.42 -4.68 3.52
CA THR A 407 8.74 -4.92 4.11
C THR A 407 9.57 -3.65 4.20
N LYS A 408 10.09 -3.16 3.06
CA LYS A 408 10.93 -1.96 2.98
C LYS A 408 10.18 -0.66 3.29
N ALA A 409 8.87 -0.63 3.08
CA ALA A 409 8.06 0.53 3.47
C ALA A 409 8.03 0.70 5.00
N PHE A 410 7.99 -0.38 5.78
CA PHE A 410 8.05 -0.30 7.24
C PHE A 410 9.35 0.36 7.72
N THR A 411 10.50 -0.15 7.28
CA THR A 411 11.80 0.40 7.69
C THR A 411 12.00 1.83 7.18
N GLY A 412 11.48 2.16 5.99
CA GLY A 412 11.46 3.53 5.47
C GLY A 412 10.60 4.48 6.32
N GLN A 413 9.42 4.03 6.75
CA GLN A 413 8.54 4.81 7.64
C GLN A 413 9.17 5.03 9.01
N VAL A 414 9.78 4.01 9.61
CA VAL A 414 10.51 4.13 10.87
C VAL A 414 11.67 5.11 10.72
N THR A 415 12.43 5.06 9.63
CA THR A 415 13.52 5.99 9.37
C THR A 415 13.02 7.43 9.27
N VAL A 416 11.94 7.71 8.52
CA VAL A 416 11.40 9.07 8.41
C VAL A 416 10.83 9.57 9.74
N LEU A 417 10.18 8.69 10.52
CA LEU A 417 9.72 9.03 11.87
C LEU A 417 10.88 9.35 12.82
N THR A 418 12.00 8.62 12.70
CA THR A 418 13.24 8.91 13.44
C THR A 418 13.80 10.29 13.06
N LEU A 419 13.90 10.59 11.78
CA LEU A 419 14.37 11.89 11.28
C LEU A 419 13.44 13.02 11.75
N LEU A 420 12.13 12.82 11.71
CA LEU A 420 11.14 13.79 12.18
C LEU A 420 11.28 14.04 13.68
N ALA A 421 11.38 12.98 14.49
CA ALA A 421 11.56 13.12 15.93
C ALA A 421 12.87 13.86 16.28
N LEU A 422 13.97 13.53 15.62
CA LEU A 422 15.26 14.21 15.83
C LEU A 422 15.22 15.69 15.41
N ALA A 423 14.64 15.98 14.25
CA ALA A 423 14.51 17.37 13.78
C ALA A 423 13.64 18.20 14.73
N LEU A 424 12.48 17.69 15.15
CA LEU A 424 11.60 18.37 16.11
C LEU A 424 12.25 18.54 17.49
N ALA A 425 12.93 17.51 18.01
CA ALA A 425 13.58 17.54 19.31
C ALA A 425 14.72 18.57 19.36
N LYS A 426 15.51 18.67 18.28
CA LYS A 426 16.58 19.65 18.13
C LYS A 426 16.01 21.07 18.11
N GLU A 427 15.02 21.31 17.24
CA GLU A 427 14.37 22.63 17.12
C GLU A 427 13.64 23.08 18.38
N LYS A 428 13.12 22.12 19.17
CA LYS A 428 12.46 22.38 20.46
C LYS A 428 13.47 22.50 21.62
N GLY A 429 14.71 22.08 21.43
CA GLY A 429 15.75 22.07 22.47
C GLY A 429 15.49 21.06 23.59
N THR A 430 14.79 19.96 23.31
CA THR A 430 14.41 18.94 24.31
C THR A 430 15.32 17.72 24.34
N ILE A 431 16.22 17.59 23.38
CA ILE A 431 17.26 16.55 23.32
C ILE A 431 18.63 17.15 23.63
N LYS A 432 19.46 16.43 24.39
CA LYS A 432 20.85 16.83 24.60
C LYS A 432 21.64 16.67 23.30
N GLU A 433 22.52 17.63 23.00
CA GLU A 433 23.31 17.66 21.77
C GLU A 433 24.14 16.35 21.59
N GLU A 434 24.73 15.85 22.67
CA GLU A 434 25.51 14.63 22.68
C GLU A 434 24.67 13.39 22.28
N THR A 435 23.46 13.28 22.82
CA THR A 435 22.51 12.21 22.48
C THR A 435 22.04 12.34 21.03
N TYR A 436 21.73 13.56 20.59
CA TYR A 436 21.33 13.84 19.22
C TYR A 436 22.41 13.42 18.22
N LEU A 437 23.63 13.88 18.40
CA LEU A 437 24.78 13.55 17.53
C LEU A 437 25.05 12.06 17.50
N SER A 438 24.97 11.39 18.66
CA SER A 438 25.15 9.95 18.76
C SER A 438 24.12 9.17 17.95
N ILE A 439 22.83 9.57 18.02
CA ILE A 439 21.76 8.90 17.25
C ILE A 439 21.90 9.19 15.74
N VAL A 440 22.19 10.44 15.34
CA VAL A 440 22.35 10.79 13.92
C VAL A 440 23.52 10.03 13.30
N LYS A 441 24.65 9.95 14.00
CA LYS A 441 25.82 9.17 13.57
C LYS A 441 25.49 7.68 13.45
N GLU A 442 24.83 7.13 14.44
CA GLU A 442 24.45 5.72 14.44
C GLU A 442 23.44 5.41 13.33
N LEU A 443 22.46 6.31 13.09
CA LEU A 443 21.49 6.16 12.00
C LEU A 443 22.18 6.11 10.63
N SER A 444 23.25 6.88 10.42
CA SER A 444 24.03 6.82 9.18
C SER A 444 24.73 5.49 8.94
N LEU A 445 24.96 4.69 9.98
CA LEU A 445 25.59 3.36 9.92
C LEU A 445 24.57 2.23 9.75
N ILE A 446 23.28 2.50 9.93
CA ILE A 446 22.22 1.48 9.84
C ILE A 446 22.22 0.72 8.51
N PRO A 447 22.41 1.33 7.33
CA PRO A 447 22.45 0.58 6.07
C PRO A 447 23.51 -0.53 6.06
N GLU A 448 24.68 -0.29 6.60
CA GLU A 448 25.74 -1.30 6.67
C GLU A 448 25.41 -2.43 7.67
N LYS A 449 24.83 -2.08 8.82
CA LYS A 449 24.34 -3.07 9.80
C LYS A 449 23.19 -3.92 9.25
N MET A 450 22.32 -3.33 8.42
CA MET A 450 21.30 -4.09 7.68
C MET A 450 21.91 -5.08 6.70
N LYS A 451 22.94 -4.67 5.93
CA LYS A 451 23.67 -5.57 5.02
C LYS A 451 24.28 -6.75 5.77
N GLU A 452 24.85 -6.49 6.93
CA GLU A 452 25.38 -7.53 7.79
C GLU A 452 24.29 -8.47 8.30
N THR A 453 23.16 -7.94 8.72
CA THR A 453 21.99 -8.73 9.18
C THR A 453 21.42 -9.61 8.05
N LEU A 454 21.42 -9.12 6.81
CA LEU A 454 20.98 -9.89 5.64
C LEU A 454 21.86 -11.10 5.33
N GLN A 455 23.13 -11.12 5.78
CA GLN A 455 23.99 -12.30 5.65
C GLN A 455 23.49 -13.50 6.48
N LEU A 456 22.58 -13.28 7.41
CA LEU A 456 21.91 -14.35 8.17
C LEU A 456 20.86 -15.11 7.37
N ASN A 457 20.59 -14.71 6.11
CA ASN A 457 19.52 -15.29 5.27
C ASN A 457 19.56 -16.82 5.23
N ASP A 458 20.72 -17.43 4.96
CA ASP A 458 20.83 -18.88 4.81
C ASP A 458 20.64 -19.62 6.15
N ARG A 459 21.14 -19.03 7.26
CA ARG A 459 20.90 -19.54 8.60
C ARG A 459 19.42 -19.49 8.95
N ILE A 460 18.74 -18.38 8.66
CA ILE A 460 17.30 -18.23 8.92
C ILE A 460 16.50 -19.16 8.02
N CYS A 461 16.93 -19.38 6.78
CA CYS A 461 16.32 -20.39 5.89
C CYS A 461 16.40 -21.80 6.49
N ALA A 462 17.56 -22.20 7.01
CA ALA A 462 17.73 -23.49 7.68
C ALA A 462 16.85 -23.60 8.95
N LEU A 463 16.84 -22.55 9.77
CA LEU A 463 16.01 -22.44 10.97
C LEU A 463 14.50 -22.56 10.64
N SER A 464 14.06 -21.90 9.59
CA SER A 464 12.66 -21.89 9.18
C SER A 464 12.09 -23.27 8.90
N ARG A 465 12.91 -24.20 8.41
CA ARG A 465 12.51 -25.58 8.14
C ARG A 465 12.13 -26.35 9.40
N ILE A 466 12.76 -26.02 10.54
CA ILE A 466 12.49 -26.66 11.84
C ILE A 466 11.07 -26.34 12.32
N PHE A 467 10.57 -25.13 12.02
CA PHE A 467 9.31 -24.62 12.55
C PHE A 467 8.12 -24.68 11.58
N THR A 468 8.25 -25.35 10.44
CA THR A 468 7.17 -25.51 9.47
C THR A 468 5.96 -26.31 9.99
N TYR A 469 6.14 -27.09 11.04
CA TYR A 469 5.07 -27.85 11.71
C TYR A 469 4.11 -26.96 12.49
N ALA A 470 4.59 -25.80 12.97
CA ALA A 470 3.85 -24.96 13.89
C ALA A 470 2.56 -24.41 13.27
N LYS A 471 1.49 -24.40 14.04
CA LYS A 471 0.20 -23.79 13.69
C LYS A 471 0.03 -22.42 14.31
N ASN A 472 0.72 -22.16 15.42
CA ASN A 472 0.67 -20.92 16.16
C ASN A 472 2.10 -20.44 16.48
N PHE A 473 2.27 -19.14 16.63
CA PHE A 473 3.49 -18.48 17.08
C PHE A 473 3.18 -17.34 18.02
N LEU A 474 4.00 -17.14 19.04
CA LEU A 474 4.04 -15.90 19.80
C LEU A 474 5.27 -15.08 19.46
N TYR A 475 5.11 -13.77 19.42
CA TYR A 475 6.19 -12.81 19.26
C TYR A 475 6.21 -11.87 20.46
N LEU A 476 7.33 -11.75 21.13
CA LEU A 476 7.47 -10.96 22.35
C LEU A 476 8.54 -9.89 22.22
N GLY A 477 8.21 -8.68 22.65
CA GLY A 477 9.13 -7.55 22.70
C GLY A 477 8.80 -6.60 23.84
N ARG A 478 9.73 -5.71 24.18
CA ARG A 478 9.53 -4.63 25.15
C ARG A 478 10.01 -3.29 24.57
N GLY A 479 9.43 -2.18 25.03
CA GLY A 479 9.82 -0.86 24.56
C GLY A 479 9.74 -0.77 23.03
N PHE A 480 10.80 -0.34 22.38
CA PHE A 480 10.90 -0.23 20.92
C PHE A 480 10.76 -1.59 20.20
N SER A 481 11.07 -2.70 20.87
CA SER A 481 10.98 -4.04 20.30
C SER A 481 9.54 -4.60 20.29
N TYR A 482 8.59 -4.04 21.05
CA TYR A 482 7.20 -4.52 21.03
C TYR A 482 6.51 -4.28 19.66
N PRO A 483 6.56 -3.10 19.06
CA PRO A 483 6.03 -2.91 17.71
C PRO A 483 6.70 -3.79 16.63
N VAL A 484 7.98 -4.13 16.82
CA VAL A 484 8.71 -5.05 15.93
C VAL A 484 8.17 -6.49 16.08
N ALA A 485 7.85 -6.90 17.29
CA ALA A 485 7.19 -8.19 17.55
C ALA A 485 5.81 -8.27 16.88
N LEU A 486 5.01 -7.18 16.94
CA LEU A 486 3.75 -7.07 16.21
C LEU A 486 3.95 -7.21 14.70
N GLU A 487 4.95 -6.53 14.15
CA GLU A 487 5.25 -6.56 12.72
C GLU A 487 5.71 -7.96 12.27
N GLY A 488 6.60 -8.62 13.03
CA GLY A 488 7.02 -10.00 12.76
C GLY A 488 5.85 -10.98 12.76
N ALA A 489 4.95 -10.88 13.75
CA ALA A 489 3.74 -11.68 13.82
C ALA A 489 2.80 -11.42 12.63
N LEU A 490 2.64 -10.15 12.23
CA LEU A 490 1.85 -9.77 11.06
C LEU A 490 2.41 -10.41 9.78
N LYS A 491 3.73 -10.29 9.54
CA LYS A 491 4.37 -10.89 8.35
C LYS A 491 4.15 -12.39 8.29
N LEU A 492 4.33 -13.10 9.41
CA LEU A 492 4.16 -14.55 9.43
C LEU A 492 2.72 -14.94 9.11
N LYS A 493 1.71 -14.29 9.72
CA LYS A 493 0.29 -14.63 9.47
C LYS A 493 -0.15 -14.32 8.04
N GLU A 494 0.31 -13.20 7.48
CA GLU A 494 -0.08 -12.76 6.13
C GLU A 494 0.32 -13.76 5.05
N ILE A 495 1.55 -14.28 5.08
CA ILE A 495 2.12 -15.04 3.98
C ILE A 495 2.17 -16.54 4.22
N SER A 496 2.21 -17.01 5.48
CA SER A 496 2.26 -18.45 5.81
C SER A 496 0.92 -19.03 6.25
N TYR A 497 -0.04 -18.18 6.62
CA TYR A 497 -1.34 -18.51 7.23
C TYR A 497 -1.23 -19.23 8.57
N ILE A 498 -0.08 -19.10 9.24
CA ILE A 498 0.11 -19.51 10.62
C ILE A 498 -0.50 -18.42 11.52
N HIS A 499 -1.26 -18.81 12.53
CA HIS A 499 -1.74 -17.86 13.52
C HIS A 499 -0.56 -17.33 14.34
N ALA A 500 -0.30 -16.04 14.29
CA ALA A 500 0.81 -15.41 14.99
C ALA A 500 0.37 -14.13 15.67
N GLU A 501 0.76 -13.93 16.93
CA GLU A 501 0.42 -12.76 17.72
C GLU A 501 1.65 -12.15 18.38
N GLY A 502 1.67 -10.80 18.43
CA GLY A 502 2.71 -10.04 19.13
C GLY A 502 2.17 -9.50 20.46
N TYR A 503 2.97 -9.62 21.53
CA TYR A 503 2.61 -9.09 22.84
C TYR A 503 3.78 -8.31 23.47
N PRO A 504 3.47 -7.30 24.31
CA PRO A 504 4.47 -6.83 25.26
C PRO A 504 4.88 -8.00 26.16
N ALA A 505 6.17 -8.30 26.27
CA ALA A 505 6.62 -9.54 26.94
C ALA A 505 6.12 -9.66 28.39
N ALA A 506 5.88 -8.54 29.09
CA ALA A 506 5.31 -8.58 30.43
C ALA A 506 3.85 -9.03 30.45
N GLU A 507 3.06 -8.65 29.42
CA GLU A 507 1.63 -8.98 29.32
C GLU A 507 1.38 -10.46 29.04
N MET A 508 2.42 -11.20 28.63
CA MET A 508 2.35 -12.65 28.49
C MET A 508 1.75 -13.32 29.74
N LYS A 509 2.09 -12.81 30.93
CA LYS A 509 1.61 -13.35 32.22
C LYS A 509 0.12 -13.19 32.46
N HIS A 510 -0.54 -12.26 31.77
CA HIS A 510 -1.93 -11.90 31.95
C HIS A 510 -2.88 -12.63 30.97
N GLY A 511 -2.48 -13.82 30.53
CA GLY A 511 -3.31 -14.68 29.66
C GLY A 511 -2.50 -15.51 28.67
N PRO A 512 -1.73 -14.90 27.75
CA PRO A 512 -1.05 -15.62 26.67
C PRO A 512 -0.12 -16.74 27.11
N ILE A 513 0.44 -16.68 28.32
CA ILE A 513 1.30 -17.73 28.89
C ILE A 513 0.59 -19.09 28.97
N ALA A 514 -0.76 -19.11 29.04
CA ALA A 514 -1.56 -20.34 29.05
C ALA A 514 -1.46 -21.12 27.73
N LEU A 515 -1.04 -20.47 26.64
CA LEU A 515 -0.89 -21.07 25.31
C LEU A 515 0.48 -21.72 25.10
N ILE A 516 1.44 -21.48 26.02
CA ILE A 516 2.81 -21.96 25.86
C ILE A 516 2.90 -23.44 26.17
N ASP A 517 3.33 -24.21 25.20
CA ASP A 517 3.64 -25.63 25.25
C ASP A 517 4.88 -25.96 24.38
N SER A 518 5.17 -27.26 24.21
CA SER A 518 6.32 -27.73 23.39
C SER A 518 6.15 -27.50 21.88
N ASP A 519 4.94 -27.25 21.41
CA ASP A 519 4.60 -27.18 19.98
C ASP A 519 4.39 -25.75 19.48
N MET A 520 4.36 -24.77 20.41
CA MET A 520 4.23 -23.37 20.09
C MET A 520 5.55 -22.61 20.19
N PRO A 521 6.20 -22.27 19.08
CA PRO A 521 7.41 -21.45 19.10
C PRO A 521 7.12 -20.03 19.59
N VAL A 522 8.05 -19.49 20.35
CA VAL A 522 8.01 -18.11 20.86
C VAL A 522 9.24 -17.36 20.36
N VAL A 523 9.02 -16.36 19.53
CA VAL A 523 10.08 -15.45 19.07
C VAL A 523 10.21 -14.31 20.07
N VAL A 524 11.41 -14.09 20.60
CA VAL A 524 11.66 -13.06 21.62
C VAL A 524 12.75 -12.11 21.13
N ILE A 525 12.45 -10.82 21.07
CA ILE A 525 13.44 -9.78 20.79
C ILE A 525 14.09 -9.38 22.12
N ALA A 526 15.35 -9.74 22.30
CA ALA A 526 16.06 -9.73 23.57
C ALA A 526 17.46 -9.10 23.43
N THR A 527 17.52 -7.95 22.80
CA THR A 527 18.72 -7.16 22.62
C THR A 527 19.17 -6.51 23.93
N ARG A 528 20.48 -6.19 24.05
CA ARG A 528 21.05 -5.52 25.24
C ARG A 528 20.60 -4.05 25.31
N ASN A 529 19.53 -3.82 26.06
CA ASN A 529 19.00 -2.50 26.36
C ASN A 529 18.53 -2.44 27.83
N ALA A 530 17.90 -1.36 28.23
CA ALA A 530 17.42 -1.15 29.61
C ALA A 530 16.41 -2.22 30.09
N MET A 531 15.79 -2.98 29.18
CA MET A 531 14.80 -4.01 29.49
C MET A 531 15.38 -5.44 29.47
N TYR A 532 16.67 -5.63 29.18
CA TYR A 532 17.32 -6.92 28.96
C TYR A 532 17.02 -7.93 30.07
N GLU A 533 17.28 -7.60 31.32
CA GLU A 533 17.05 -8.45 32.50
C GLU A 533 15.57 -8.88 32.62
N LYS A 534 14.66 -7.97 32.24
CA LYS A 534 13.23 -8.26 32.29
C LYS A 534 12.79 -9.22 31.19
N VAL A 535 13.42 -9.12 30.01
CA VAL A 535 13.18 -10.05 28.90
C VAL A 535 13.80 -11.41 29.20
N LEU A 536 15.00 -11.46 29.78
CA LEU A 536 15.65 -12.69 30.26
C LEU A 536 14.71 -13.48 31.21
N ASN A 537 14.14 -12.80 32.20
CA ASN A 537 13.16 -13.42 33.11
C ASN A 537 11.93 -13.97 32.36
N ASN A 538 11.43 -13.24 31.35
CA ASN A 538 10.29 -13.73 30.55
C ASN A 538 10.68 -14.99 29.74
N ILE A 539 11.90 -15.08 29.21
CA ILE A 539 12.41 -16.28 28.54
C ILE A 539 12.47 -17.47 29.50
N GLN A 540 12.98 -17.27 30.73
CA GLN A 540 13.00 -18.31 31.75
C GLN A 540 11.58 -18.84 32.07
N GLU A 541 10.58 -17.97 32.16
CA GLU A 541 9.19 -18.36 32.39
C GLU A 541 8.61 -19.21 31.24
N ILE A 542 8.97 -18.88 29.99
CA ILE A 542 8.62 -19.68 28.81
C ILE A 542 9.28 -21.06 28.89
N LYS A 543 10.57 -21.09 29.17
CA LYS A 543 11.37 -22.34 29.27
C LYS A 543 10.88 -23.25 30.41
N ALA A 544 10.44 -22.68 31.53
CA ALA A 544 9.83 -23.44 32.64
C ALA A 544 8.55 -24.20 32.22
N ARG A 545 7.90 -23.77 31.10
CA ARG A 545 6.70 -24.41 30.51
C ARG A 545 7.03 -25.23 29.24
N LYS A 546 8.29 -25.53 29.04
CA LYS A 546 8.82 -26.29 27.88
C LYS A 546 8.61 -25.58 26.53
N GLY A 547 8.34 -24.27 26.53
CA GLY A 547 8.21 -23.49 25.31
C GLY A 547 9.51 -23.47 24.51
N LYS A 548 9.39 -23.42 23.18
CA LYS A 548 10.48 -23.32 22.23
C LYS A 548 10.80 -21.85 21.95
N VAL A 549 11.99 -21.40 22.29
CA VAL A 549 12.40 -19.98 22.18
C VAL A 549 13.34 -19.77 21.00
N ILE A 550 12.97 -18.85 20.13
CA ILE A 550 13.83 -18.26 19.10
C ILE A 550 14.17 -16.85 19.58
N ALA A 551 15.41 -16.62 20.02
CA ALA A 551 15.81 -15.34 20.56
C ALA A 551 16.61 -14.51 19.54
N LEU A 552 16.21 -13.24 19.33
CA LEU A 552 17.01 -12.24 18.66
C LEU A 552 17.82 -11.51 19.73
N VAL A 553 19.13 -11.63 19.71
CA VAL A 553 20.04 -11.10 20.75
C VAL A 553 21.08 -10.17 20.16
N SER A 554 21.66 -9.30 20.96
CA SER A 554 22.85 -8.55 20.59
C SER A 554 24.04 -9.47 20.41
N ARG A 555 24.95 -9.13 19.51
CA ARG A 555 26.16 -9.92 19.24
C ARG A 555 26.94 -10.23 20.53
N GLY A 556 27.41 -11.49 20.65
CA GLY A 556 28.17 -11.97 21.81
C GLY A 556 27.32 -12.02 23.09
N ASP A 557 26.03 -12.19 22.99
CA ASP A 557 25.18 -12.51 24.14
C ASP A 557 25.52 -13.93 24.63
N ASP A 558 25.83 -14.05 25.91
CA ASP A 558 26.23 -15.32 26.54
C ASP A 558 25.25 -15.83 27.60
N GLU A 559 24.21 -15.07 27.95
CA GLU A 559 23.20 -15.46 28.94
C GLU A 559 21.98 -16.08 28.30
N ILE A 560 21.31 -15.34 27.38
CA ILE A 560 20.12 -15.83 26.68
C ILE A 560 20.50 -16.98 25.74
N SER A 561 21.68 -16.92 25.12
CA SER A 561 22.18 -17.98 24.24
C SER A 561 22.32 -19.34 24.93
N LYS A 562 22.44 -19.41 26.27
CA LYS A 562 22.48 -20.67 27.03
C LYS A 562 21.13 -21.29 27.30
N ILE A 563 20.03 -20.51 27.19
CA ILE A 563 18.68 -20.95 27.58
C ILE A 563 17.70 -20.99 26.42
N ALA A 564 17.90 -20.19 25.37
CA ALA A 564 17.09 -20.24 24.14
C ALA A 564 17.39 -21.53 23.36
N ASP A 565 16.37 -22.00 22.60
CA ASP A 565 16.55 -23.16 21.71
C ASP A 565 17.29 -22.76 20.45
N GLU A 566 16.99 -21.56 19.93
CA GLU A 566 17.62 -20.98 18.75
C GLU A 566 17.96 -19.51 18.99
N VAL A 567 19.08 -19.06 18.47
CA VAL A 567 19.59 -17.70 18.65
C VAL A 567 19.91 -17.06 17.31
N ILE A 568 19.50 -15.82 17.13
CA ILE A 568 19.85 -14.97 16.00
C ILE A 568 20.58 -13.74 16.55
N GLU A 569 21.89 -13.65 16.30
CA GLU A 569 22.69 -12.53 16.75
C GLU A 569 22.58 -11.34 15.80
N LEU A 570 22.33 -10.15 16.35
CA LEU A 570 22.21 -8.89 15.65
C LEU A 570 23.42 -7.97 15.91
N PRO A 571 23.80 -7.13 14.95
CA PRO A 571 24.74 -6.05 15.18
C PRO A 571 24.24 -5.12 16.29
N ASP A 572 25.13 -4.68 17.17
CA ASP A 572 24.79 -3.71 18.20
C ASP A 572 24.41 -2.38 17.59
N THR A 573 23.38 -1.75 18.16
CA THR A 573 22.94 -0.41 17.79
C THR A 573 22.26 0.26 18.98
N GLN A 574 21.89 1.54 18.81
CA GLN A 574 21.12 2.24 19.85
C GLN A 574 19.68 1.72 19.92
N GLU A 575 19.14 1.63 21.14
CA GLU A 575 17.81 1.08 21.42
C GLU A 575 16.71 1.64 20.50
N CYS A 576 16.70 2.94 20.24
CA CYS A 576 15.72 3.58 19.36
C CYS A 576 15.86 3.20 17.86
N LEU A 577 17.00 2.64 17.44
CA LEU A 577 17.28 2.20 16.07
C LEU A 577 17.23 0.68 15.91
N GLU A 578 17.14 -0.09 17.01
CA GLU A 578 16.96 -1.55 16.98
C GLU A 578 15.83 -2.01 16.06
N PRO A 579 14.68 -1.31 16.00
CA PRO A 579 13.59 -1.69 15.09
C PRO A 579 14.01 -1.85 13.63
N LEU A 580 14.96 -1.03 13.14
CA LEU A 580 15.45 -1.09 11.76
C LEU A 580 16.25 -2.36 11.47
N ILE A 581 16.90 -2.93 12.47
CA ILE A 581 17.75 -4.12 12.33
C ILE A 581 16.97 -5.39 12.70
N ALA A 582 16.25 -5.37 13.82
CA ALA A 582 15.54 -6.55 14.33
C ALA A 582 14.37 -7.01 13.45
N THR A 583 13.81 -6.13 12.61
CA THR A 583 12.74 -6.47 11.67
C THR A 583 13.20 -7.40 10.55
N ILE A 584 14.45 -7.27 10.07
CA ILE A 584 14.97 -8.05 8.94
C ILE A 584 14.92 -9.56 9.18
N PRO A 585 15.45 -10.11 10.29
CA PRO A 585 15.36 -11.54 10.57
C PRO A 585 13.92 -12.05 10.68
N LEU A 586 13.00 -11.23 11.20
CA LEU A 586 11.60 -11.61 11.32
C LEU A 586 10.90 -11.69 9.96
N GLN A 587 11.22 -10.76 9.06
CA GLN A 587 10.75 -10.79 7.66
C GLN A 587 11.31 -12.03 6.93
N LEU A 588 12.60 -12.31 7.07
CA LEU A 588 13.23 -13.50 6.48
C LEU A 588 12.64 -14.79 7.04
N LEU A 589 12.41 -14.88 8.37
CA LEU A 589 11.81 -16.03 9.01
C LEU A 589 10.39 -16.31 8.46
N ALA A 590 9.56 -15.27 8.38
CA ALA A 590 8.22 -15.36 7.82
C ALA A 590 8.26 -15.80 6.35
N TYR A 591 9.13 -15.18 5.54
CA TYR A 591 9.32 -15.50 4.13
C TYR A 591 9.71 -16.97 3.93
N HIS A 592 10.76 -17.44 4.60
CA HIS A 592 11.26 -18.81 4.42
C HIS A 592 10.26 -19.87 4.94
N ILE A 593 9.57 -19.62 6.05
CA ILE A 593 8.51 -20.53 6.52
C ILE A 593 7.40 -20.63 5.47
N ALA A 594 6.98 -19.51 4.89
CA ALA A 594 5.93 -19.50 3.86
C ALA A 594 6.36 -20.24 2.58
N VAL A 595 7.60 -20.01 2.11
CA VAL A 595 8.17 -20.72 0.97
C VAL A 595 8.26 -22.22 1.22
N CYS A 596 8.77 -22.64 2.39
CA CYS A 596 8.83 -24.06 2.78
C CYS A 596 7.44 -24.72 2.84
N LYS A 597 6.40 -23.94 3.14
CA LYS A 597 4.98 -24.39 3.12
C LYS A 597 4.35 -24.31 1.73
N GLY A 598 5.10 -23.98 0.68
CA GLY A 598 4.59 -23.86 -0.69
C GLY A 598 3.56 -22.74 -0.87
N LYS A 599 3.66 -21.63 -0.10
CA LYS A 599 2.73 -20.50 -0.19
C LYS A 599 3.24 -19.46 -1.18
N ASN A 600 2.31 -18.76 -1.84
CA ASN A 600 2.66 -17.60 -2.64
C ASN A 600 2.89 -16.41 -1.72
N VAL A 601 4.15 -15.97 -1.59
CA VAL A 601 4.57 -14.90 -0.68
C VAL A 601 4.31 -13.51 -1.25
N ASP A 602 4.30 -13.36 -2.58
CA ASP A 602 4.06 -12.07 -3.23
C ASP A 602 2.56 -11.73 -3.31
N GLN A 603 1.72 -12.78 -3.46
CA GLN A 603 0.26 -12.66 -3.60
C GLN A 603 -0.43 -13.66 -2.65
N PRO A 604 -0.40 -13.44 -1.34
CA PRO A 604 -1.07 -14.31 -0.38
C PRO A 604 -2.59 -14.19 -0.54
N ARG A 605 -3.28 -15.32 -0.34
CA ARG A 605 -4.74 -15.38 -0.47
C ARG A 605 -5.45 -14.35 0.42
N ASN A 606 -6.56 -13.81 -0.04
CA ASN A 606 -7.45 -12.90 0.71
C ASN A 606 -6.78 -11.58 1.14
N LEU A 607 -5.65 -11.21 0.56
CA LEU A 607 -4.97 -9.95 0.83
C LEU A 607 -4.74 -9.16 -0.46
N ALA A 608 -4.86 -7.86 -0.36
CA ALA A 608 -4.51 -6.92 -1.41
C ALA A 608 -3.43 -5.95 -0.90
N LYS A 609 -2.55 -5.45 -1.78
CA LYS A 609 -1.45 -4.55 -1.40
C LYS A 609 -1.93 -3.27 -0.71
N SER A 610 -3.08 -2.77 -1.10
CA SER A 610 -3.65 -1.53 -0.55
C SER A 610 -5.18 -1.61 -0.57
N VAL A 611 -5.83 -1.18 0.51
CA VAL A 611 -7.29 -1.15 0.66
C VAL A 611 -7.76 0.27 0.35
N THR A 612 -8.38 0.47 -0.82
CA THR A 612 -8.85 1.78 -1.31
C THR A 612 -10.36 1.95 -1.26
N VAL A 613 -11.06 0.93 -0.84
CA VAL A 613 -12.51 0.92 -0.63
C VAL A 613 -12.79 0.36 0.74
N GLU A 614 -13.91 0.74 1.30
CA GLU A 614 -14.42 0.27 2.59
C GLU A 614 -15.29 -0.98 2.43
#